data_ea9563292b4d0037a471d54b5db6e411
#
_entry.id   ea9563292b4d0037a471d54b5db6e411
#
_cell.length_a   1.000
_cell.length_b   1.000
_cell.length_c   1.000
_cell.angle_alpha   90.00
_cell.angle_beta   90.00
_cell.angle_gamma   90.00
#
_symmetry.space_group_name_H-M   'P 1'
#
loop_
_entity.id
_entity.type
_entity.pdbx_description
1 polymer ?
#
loop_
_entity_poly.entity_id
_entity_poly.type
_entity_poly.pdbx_seq_one_letter_code
_entity_poly.pdbx_strand_id
1 'polypeptide(L)'
;MNTDKLLVDIVDRYKRVLGDNLVGLYLHGSLAMGCFTPRADIDLIAVVRKPMDNDTKRALIDETFKIGPLPEKGLEMSIILEEHARDFIHPMPFELHYSPVHKERYEADRGYICGGTTDRDLAAHLMVVKRRGVVLYGKSIEEVFGEIPKEAFIDSIIYNIGDAKKGILKDPMNITLDLCRTLYYLKQGIVASKIEGGYWCTAYLPEEHHPVVADAVKAYIGSIKQMPVNIEKLSRFAEYMLTAISIEKHSLIGL
;
A
#
# COMPACT_ATOMS: atom_id res chain seq x y z
N MET A 1 -4.66 -16.61 13.28
CA MET A 1 -5.20 -16.56 11.90
C MET A 1 -4.30 -17.43 11.01
N ASN A 2 -4.90 -18.25 10.16
CA ASN A 2 -4.12 -19.00 9.15
C ASN A 2 -4.18 -18.21 7.83
N THR A 3 -3.13 -17.47 7.52
CA THR A 3 -3.04 -16.60 6.35
C THR A 3 -3.16 -17.38 5.04
N ASP A 4 -2.59 -18.58 4.94
CA ASP A 4 -2.63 -19.37 3.70
C ASP A 4 -4.06 -19.78 3.35
N LYS A 5 -4.83 -20.27 4.34
CA LYS A 5 -6.25 -20.60 4.13
C LYS A 5 -7.08 -19.38 3.74
N LEU A 6 -6.77 -18.22 4.32
CA LEU A 6 -7.44 -16.97 4.02
C LEU A 6 -7.16 -16.53 2.58
N LEU A 7 -5.91 -16.60 2.13
CA LEU A 7 -5.53 -16.26 0.75
C LEU A 7 -6.18 -17.21 -0.26
N VAL A 8 -6.28 -18.51 0.04
CA VAL A 8 -6.99 -19.48 -0.80
C VAL A 8 -8.49 -19.13 -0.88
N ASP A 9 -9.16 -18.82 0.23
CA ASP A 9 -10.58 -18.41 0.23
C ASP A 9 -10.81 -17.15 -0.61
N ILE A 10 -9.90 -16.16 -0.51
CA ILE A 10 -9.94 -14.95 -1.34
C ILE A 10 -9.86 -15.31 -2.83
N VAL A 11 -8.86 -16.09 -3.23
CA VAL A 11 -8.67 -16.53 -4.62
C VAL A 11 -9.93 -17.21 -5.15
N ASP A 12 -10.49 -18.15 -4.41
CA ASP A 12 -11.66 -18.92 -4.86
C ASP A 12 -12.91 -18.04 -5.02
N ARG A 13 -13.11 -17.05 -4.13
CA ARG A 13 -14.22 -16.09 -4.25
C ARG A 13 -14.07 -15.19 -5.45
N TYR A 14 -12.88 -14.65 -5.68
CA TYR A 14 -12.62 -13.76 -6.81
C TYR A 14 -12.74 -14.50 -8.14
N LYS A 15 -12.22 -15.72 -8.23
CA LYS A 15 -12.40 -16.59 -9.40
C LYS A 15 -13.88 -16.90 -9.68
N ARG A 16 -14.66 -17.15 -8.63
CA ARG A 16 -16.10 -17.46 -8.80
C ARG A 16 -16.87 -16.29 -9.39
N VAL A 17 -16.57 -15.05 -8.97
CA VAL A 17 -17.27 -13.85 -9.46
C VAL A 17 -16.74 -13.41 -10.81
N LEU A 18 -15.43 -13.41 -11.00
CA LEU A 18 -14.80 -12.82 -12.19
C LEU A 18 -14.60 -13.81 -13.33
N GLY A 19 -14.57 -15.13 -13.05
CA GLY A 19 -14.40 -16.17 -14.05
C GLY A 19 -13.23 -15.91 -15.00
N ASP A 20 -13.47 -16.04 -16.30
CA ASP A 20 -12.48 -15.81 -17.36
C ASP A 20 -12.03 -14.35 -17.50
N ASN A 21 -12.72 -13.39 -16.85
CA ASN A 21 -12.31 -12.00 -16.81
C ASN A 21 -11.12 -11.76 -15.88
N LEU A 22 -10.86 -12.65 -14.91
CA LEU A 22 -9.73 -12.54 -13.99
C LEU A 22 -8.43 -12.96 -14.70
N VAL A 23 -7.51 -12.02 -14.88
CA VAL A 23 -6.16 -12.25 -15.42
C VAL A 23 -5.23 -12.77 -14.34
N GLY A 24 -5.28 -12.16 -13.16
CA GLY A 24 -4.47 -12.55 -12.02
C GLY A 24 -4.85 -11.80 -10.73
N LEU A 25 -4.41 -12.38 -9.62
CA LEU A 25 -4.53 -11.82 -8.28
C LEU A 25 -3.16 -11.80 -7.62
N TYR A 26 -2.74 -10.64 -7.15
CA TYR A 26 -1.39 -10.37 -6.69
C TYR A 26 -1.41 -9.81 -5.27
N LEU A 27 -0.69 -10.48 -4.37
CA LEU A 27 -0.46 -10.00 -3.01
C LEU A 27 0.71 -9.03 -3.02
N HIS A 28 0.57 -7.91 -2.30
CA HIS A 28 1.67 -6.99 -2.05
C HIS A 28 1.71 -6.55 -0.58
N GLY A 29 2.34 -5.41 -0.28
CA GLY A 29 2.40 -4.89 1.08
C GLY A 29 3.18 -5.76 2.06
N SER A 30 2.85 -5.65 3.34
CA SER A 30 3.62 -6.25 4.43
C SER A 30 3.65 -7.78 4.42
N LEU A 31 2.55 -8.43 3.99
CA LEU A 31 2.46 -9.88 3.95
C LEU A 31 3.37 -10.47 2.84
N ALA A 32 3.35 -9.87 1.64
CA ALA A 32 4.24 -10.27 0.55
C ALA A 32 5.72 -10.01 0.87
N MET A 33 6.00 -8.94 1.63
CA MET A 33 7.37 -8.56 2.00
C MET A 33 7.91 -9.31 3.23
N GLY A 34 7.15 -10.26 3.80
CA GLY A 34 7.59 -11.08 4.95
C GLY A 34 7.69 -10.32 6.28
N CYS A 35 7.01 -9.18 6.40
CA CYS A 35 7.01 -8.35 7.61
C CYS A 35 5.59 -8.10 8.16
N PHE A 36 4.68 -9.04 7.88
CA PHE A 36 3.31 -9.00 8.32
C PHE A 36 3.18 -9.03 9.84
N THR A 37 2.29 -8.21 10.37
CA THR A 37 1.90 -8.23 11.79
C THR A 37 0.38 -8.37 11.92
N PRO A 38 -0.16 -8.85 13.06
CA PRO A 38 -1.60 -8.93 13.26
C PRO A 38 -2.35 -7.58 13.13
N ARG A 39 -1.61 -6.48 13.18
CA ARG A 39 -2.12 -5.11 13.03
C ARG A 39 -2.01 -4.57 11.60
N ALA A 40 -1.47 -5.36 10.69
CA ALA A 40 -1.38 -4.99 9.28
C ALA A 40 -2.71 -5.28 8.55
N ASP A 41 -2.78 -4.88 7.31
CA ASP A 41 -3.80 -5.22 6.33
C ASP A 41 -3.30 -6.34 5.40
N ILE A 42 -4.20 -6.84 4.57
CA ILE A 42 -3.86 -7.68 3.43
C ILE A 42 -4.07 -6.82 2.19
N ASP A 43 -3.00 -6.60 1.43
CA ASP A 43 -3.00 -5.72 0.27
C ASP A 43 -3.04 -6.55 -1.03
N LEU A 44 -4.04 -6.31 -1.89
CA LEU A 44 -4.26 -7.05 -3.12
C LEU A 44 -4.43 -6.14 -4.33
N ILE A 45 -3.84 -6.54 -5.44
CA ILE A 45 -4.19 -6.05 -6.77
C ILE A 45 -4.80 -7.21 -7.56
N ALA A 46 -6.03 -7.02 -8.04
CA ALA A 46 -6.63 -7.89 -9.04
C ALA A 46 -6.55 -7.24 -10.42
N VAL A 47 -6.27 -8.04 -11.44
CA VAL A 47 -6.22 -7.57 -12.82
C VAL A 47 -7.29 -8.28 -13.63
N VAL A 48 -8.10 -7.51 -14.37
CA VAL A 48 -9.18 -8.01 -15.23
C VAL A 48 -8.96 -7.62 -16.68
N ARG A 49 -9.47 -8.45 -17.62
CA ARG A 49 -9.32 -8.24 -19.07
C ARG A 49 -10.17 -7.11 -19.60
N LYS A 50 -11.39 -6.98 -19.07
CA LYS A 50 -12.43 -6.07 -19.56
C LYS A 50 -13.07 -5.33 -18.40
N PRO A 51 -13.60 -4.12 -18.62
CA PRO A 51 -14.37 -3.42 -17.63
C PRO A 51 -15.50 -4.28 -17.06
N MET A 52 -15.79 -4.05 -15.78
CA MET A 52 -16.86 -4.74 -15.08
C MET A 52 -18.11 -3.86 -15.02
N ASP A 53 -19.29 -4.48 -15.17
CA ASP A 53 -20.55 -3.83 -14.83
C ASP A 53 -20.72 -3.67 -13.30
N ASN A 54 -21.68 -2.87 -12.90
CA ASN A 54 -21.93 -2.59 -11.48
C ASN A 54 -22.42 -3.81 -10.71
N ASP A 55 -23.14 -4.75 -11.36
CA ASP A 55 -23.61 -5.96 -10.71
C ASP A 55 -22.44 -6.88 -10.37
N THR A 56 -21.49 -7.05 -11.28
CA THR A 56 -20.23 -7.78 -11.02
C THR A 56 -19.40 -7.13 -9.92
N LYS A 57 -19.24 -5.79 -9.97
CA LYS A 57 -18.53 -5.03 -8.91
C LYS A 57 -19.20 -5.24 -7.55
N ARG A 58 -20.53 -5.17 -7.51
CA ARG A 58 -21.28 -5.39 -6.28
C ARG A 58 -21.18 -6.82 -5.76
N ALA A 59 -21.30 -7.83 -6.65
CA ALA A 59 -21.15 -9.22 -6.28
C ALA A 59 -19.77 -9.48 -5.66
N LEU A 60 -18.72 -8.82 -6.16
CA LEU A 60 -17.37 -8.94 -5.61
C LEU A 60 -17.25 -8.31 -4.21
N ILE A 61 -17.86 -7.15 -3.98
CA ILE A 61 -17.94 -6.56 -2.64
C ILE A 61 -18.71 -7.47 -1.67
N ASP A 62 -19.84 -8.04 -2.10
CA ASP A 62 -20.63 -8.97 -1.28
C ASP A 62 -19.84 -10.24 -0.92
N GLU A 63 -18.99 -10.74 -1.82
CA GLU A 63 -18.07 -11.85 -1.53
C GLU A 63 -16.91 -11.41 -0.61
N THR A 64 -16.40 -10.18 -0.78
CA THR A 64 -15.35 -9.61 0.08
C THR A 64 -15.82 -9.51 1.53
N PHE A 65 -17.07 -9.17 1.79
CA PHE A 65 -17.64 -9.15 3.15
C PHE A 65 -17.75 -10.51 3.84
N LYS A 66 -17.72 -11.60 3.07
CA LYS A 66 -17.76 -12.97 3.61
C LYS A 66 -16.38 -13.52 3.95
N ILE A 67 -15.30 -12.79 3.60
CA ILE A 67 -13.92 -13.20 3.89
C ILE A 67 -13.65 -13.02 5.38
N GLY A 68 -13.07 -14.02 6.02
CA GLY A 68 -12.66 -13.86 7.41
C GLY A 68 -12.21 -15.16 8.08
N PRO A 69 -11.62 -15.00 9.27
CA PRO A 69 -11.31 -13.76 9.98
C PRO A 69 -10.16 -12.96 9.33
N LEU A 70 -10.36 -11.64 9.19
CA LEU A 70 -9.35 -10.69 8.68
C LEU A 70 -8.44 -10.19 9.81
N PRO A 71 -7.23 -9.67 9.49
CA PRO A 71 -6.38 -8.95 10.43
C PRO A 71 -7.04 -7.64 10.89
N GLU A 72 -6.42 -6.95 11.86
CA GLU A 72 -7.01 -5.76 12.50
C GLU A 72 -7.36 -4.65 11.50
N LYS A 73 -6.47 -4.39 10.53
CA LYS A 73 -6.70 -3.39 9.48
C LYS A 73 -7.47 -3.92 8.27
N GLY A 74 -7.84 -5.21 8.27
CA GLY A 74 -8.69 -5.80 7.24
C GLY A 74 -8.00 -6.14 5.94
N LEU A 75 -8.73 -5.94 4.86
CA LEU A 75 -8.33 -6.18 3.47
C LEU A 75 -8.41 -4.86 2.70
N GLU A 76 -7.38 -4.56 1.94
CA GLU A 76 -7.38 -3.54 0.91
C GLU A 76 -7.22 -4.19 -0.47
N MET A 77 -8.06 -3.79 -1.43
CA MET A 77 -8.05 -4.38 -2.75
C MET A 77 -8.38 -3.31 -3.80
N SER A 78 -7.55 -3.27 -4.84
CA SER A 78 -7.84 -2.49 -6.05
C SER A 78 -7.88 -3.40 -7.27
N ILE A 79 -8.81 -3.13 -8.19
CA ILE A 79 -8.96 -3.84 -9.46
C ILE A 79 -8.65 -2.90 -10.59
N ILE A 80 -7.75 -3.31 -11.46
CA ILE A 80 -7.33 -2.56 -12.65
C ILE A 80 -7.49 -3.38 -13.92
N LEU A 81 -7.54 -2.71 -15.06
CA LEU A 81 -7.56 -3.37 -16.36
C LEU A 81 -6.16 -3.88 -16.75
N GLU A 82 -6.10 -5.02 -17.45
CA GLU A 82 -4.85 -5.62 -17.98
C GLU A 82 -4.12 -4.64 -18.91
N GLU A 83 -4.84 -3.89 -19.73
CA GLU A 83 -4.25 -2.87 -20.59
C GLU A 83 -3.52 -1.77 -19.81
N HIS A 84 -4.10 -1.28 -18.71
CA HIS A 84 -3.48 -0.26 -17.86
C HIS A 84 -2.35 -0.84 -17.00
N ALA A 85 -2.42 -2.10 -16.61
CA ALA A 85 -1.31 -2.78 -15.92
C ALA A 85 -0.10 -2.92 -16.82
N ARG A 86 -0.31 -3.24 -18.11
CA ARG A 86 0.75 -3.40 -19.11
C ARG A 86 1.27 -2.06 -19.62
N ASP A 87 0.37 -1.18 -20.03
CA ASP A 87 0.66 0.15 -20.59
C ASP A 87 0.36 1.20 -19.51
N PHE A 88 1.28 1.33 -18.55
CA PHE A 88 1.10 2.08 -17.31
C PHE A 88 0.65 3.53 -17.55
N ILE A 89 -0.36 3.96 -16.82
CA ILE A 89 -0.92 5.33 -16.84
C ILE A 89 -0.83 5.93 -15.43
N HIS A 90 -0.53 7.20 -15.31
CA HIS A 90 -0.49 7.91 -14.03
C HIS A 90 -1.27 9.24 -14.08
N PRO A 91 -2.19 9.51 -13.15
CA PRO A 91 -2.71 8.62 -12.11
C PRO A 91 -3.42 7.39 -12.69
N MET A 92 -3.28 6.22 -12.01
CA MET A 92 -3.76 4.93 -12.48
C MET A 92 -5.29 4.83 -12.44
N PRO A 93 -5.97 4.53 -13.59
CA PRO A 93 -7.40 4.21 -13.57
C PRO A 93 -7.67 2.88 -12.86
N PHE A 94 -8.77 2.81 -12.11
CA PHE A 94 -9.18 1.58 -11.46
C PHE A 94 -10.68 1.31 -11.59
N GLU A 95 -11.03 0.04 -11.66
CA GLU A 95 -12.40 -0.45 -11.84
C GLU A 95 -13.18 -0.48 -10.53
N LEU A 96 -12.51 -0.92 -9.47
CA LEU A 96 -13.11 -1.11 -8.15
C LEU A 96 -12.02 -0.99 -7.08
N HIS A 97 -12.35 -0.32 -5.98
CA HIS A 97 -11.54 -0.31 -4.77
C HIS A 97 -12.38 -0.69 -3.55
N TYR A 98 -11.80 -1.49 -2.69
CA TYR A 98 -12.30 -1.80 -1.36
C TYR A 98 -11.20 -1.61 -0.33
N SER A 99 -11.54 -0.91 0.74
CA SER A 99 -10.78 -0.88 1.99
C SER A 99 -11.74 -0.71 3.17
N PRO A 100 -11.32 -0.93 4.42
CA PRO A 100 -12.17 -0.72 5.59
C PRO A 100 -12.79 0.67 5.69
N VAL A 101 -12.15 1.69 5.14
CA VAL A 101 -12.67 3.07 5.10
C VAL A 101 -13.99 3.16 4.30
N HIS A 102 -14.14 2.32 3.28
CA HIS A 102 -15.35 2.28 2.44
C HIS A 102 -16.42 1.32 2.94
N LYS A 103 -16.12 0.49 3.97
CA LYS A 103 -16.99 -0.60 4.41
C LYS A 103 -18.38 -0.13 4.77
N GLU A 104 -18.50 0.82 5.68
CA GLU A 104 -19.81 1.33 6.15
C GLU A 104 -20.66 1.87 4.99
N ARG A 105 -20.02 2.55 4.04
CA ARG A 105 -20.71 3.08 2.87
C ARG A 105 -21.19 1.99 1.92
N TYR A 106 -20.38 0.94 1.71
CA TYR A 106 -20.81 -0.22 0.94
C TYR A 106 -21.94 -1.01 1.61
N GLU A 107 -21.98 -1.05 2.95
CA GLU A 107 -23.06 -1.68 3.71
C GLU A 107 -24.37 -0.87 3.66
N ALA A 108 -24.27 0.46 3.74
CA ALA A 108 -25.41 1.36 3.77
C ALA A 108 -26.05 1.60 2.41
N ASP A 109 -25.24 1.60 1.33
CA ASP A 109 -25.68 1.94 -0.02
C ASP A 109 -25.26 0.88 -1.03
N ARG A 110 -26.25 0.12 -1.52
CA ARG A 110 -25.97 -0.92 -2.54
C ARG A 110 -25.60 -0.36 -3.90
N GLY A 111 -25.96 0.89 -4.20
CA GLY A 111 -25.58 1.60 -5.43
C GLY A 111 -24.16 2.19 -5.37
N TYR A 112 -23.56 2.25 -4.18
CA TYR A 112 -22.22 2.79 -4.04
C TYR A 112 -21.17 1.86 -4.64
N ILE A 113 -20.34 2.43 -5.53
CA ILE A 113 -19.15 1.78 -6.11
C ILE A 113 -17.99 2.79 -6.03
N CYS A 114 -16.93 2.42 -5.31
CA CYS A 114 -15.66 3.13 -5.37
C CYS A 114 -14.87 2.63 -6.58
N GLY A 115 -14.92 3.35 -7.68
CA GLY A 115 -14.27 2.94 -8.93
C GLY A 115 -14.63 3.88 -10.09
N GLY A 116 -14.09 3.59 -11.27
CA GLY A 116 -14.32 4.40 -12.47
C GLY A 116 -13.66 5.78 -12.42
N THR A 117 -12.61 5.92 -11.64
CA THR A 117 -11.77 7.13 -11.48
C THR A 117 -10.30 6.74 -11.45
N THR A 118 -9.43 7.69 -11.14
CA THR A 118 -7.98 7.47 -11.06
C THR A 118 -7.47 7.62 -9.64
N ASP A 119 -6.36 6.90 -9.34
CA ASP A 119 -5.69 6.97 -8.04
C ASP A 119 -4.18 7.17 -8.23
N ARG A 120 -3.62 8.18 -7.55
CA ARG A 120 -2.18 8.45 -7.55
C ARG A 120 -1.39 7.41 -6.75
N ASP A 121 -2.00 6.85 -5.71
CA ASP A 121 -1.32 5.90 -4.82
C ASP A 121 -1.06 4.56 -5.50
N LEU A 122 -1.87 4.17 -6.47
CA LEU A 122 -1.70 2.92 -7.20
C LEU A 122 -0.32 2.78 -7.88
N ALA A 123 0.37 3.86 -8.22
CA ALA A 123 1.75 3.77 -8.72
C ALA A 123 2.70 3.17 -7.68
N ALA A 124 2.52 3.50 -6.39
CA ALA A 124 3.29 2.90 -5.31
C ALA A 124 2.91 1.43 -5.10
N HIS A 125 1.63 1.10 -5.09
CA HIS A 125 1.16 -0.28 -4.96
C HIS A 125 1.70 -1.18 -6.08
N LEU A 126 1.60 -0.74 -7.34
CA LEU A 126 2.08 -1.50 -8.49
C LEU A 126 3.60 -1.65 -8.51
N MET A 127 4.36 -0.63 -8.08
CA MET A 127 5.80 -0.75 -7.92
C MET A 127 6.16 -1.81 -6.87
N VAL A 128 5.42 -1.85 -5.74
CA VAL A 128 5.61 -2.90 -4.72
C VAL A 128 5.25 -4.27 -5.29
N VAL A 129 4.15 -4.41 -6.05
CA VAL A 129 3.81 -5.66 -6.75
C VAL A 129 4.97 -6.09 -7.64
N LYS A 130 5.47 -5.20 -8.50
CA LYS A 130 6.56 -5.50 -9.45
C LYS A 130 7.85 -5.95 -8.79
N ARG A 131 8.19 -5.39 -7.65
CA ARG A 131 9.48 -5.64 -6.96
C ARG A 131 9.41 -6.72 -5.88
N ARG A 132 8.28 -6.86 -5.22
CA ARG A 132 8.13 -7.64 -3.99
C ARG A 132 6.80 -8.42 -3.92
N GLY A 133 5.98 -8.38 -4.96
CA GLY A 133 4.68 -9.04 -4.99
C GLY A 133 4.76 -10.56 -5.09
N VAL A 134 3.65 -11.20 -4.72
CA VAL A 134 3.46 -12.66 -4.82
C VAL A 134 2.24 -12.93 -5.68
N VAL A 135 2.39 -13.79 -6.67
CA VAL A 135 1.26 -14.25 -7.50
C VAL A 135 0.42 -15.24 -6.69
N LEU A 136 -0.83 -14.88 -6.41
CA LEU A 136 -1.78 -15.79 -5.77
C LEU A 136 -2.53 -16.63 -6.81
N TYR A 137 -2.80 -16.05 -7.99
CA TYR A 137 -3.49 -16.71 -9.09
C TYR A 137 -3.20 -16.02 -10.43
N GLY A 138 -3.20 -16.78 -11.51
CA GLY A 138 -3.16 -16.29 -12.88
C GLY A 138 -1.78 -16.14 -13.47
N LYS A 139 -1.59 -15.14 -14.35
CA LYS A 139 -0.35 -14.86 -15.05
C LYS A 139 0.75 -14.35 -14.11
N SER A 140 2.02 -14.51 -14.51
CA SER A 140 3.14 -13.96 -13.75
C SER A 140 3.13 -12.42 -13.72
N ILE A 141 3.84 -11.85 -12.75
CA ILE A 141 3.96 -10.39 -12.61
C ILE A 141 4.62 -9.78 -13.85
N GLU A 142 5.62 -10.46 -14.40
CA GLU A 142 6.37 -10.03 -15.58
C GLU A 142 5.52 -10.00 -16.85
N GLU A 143 4.54 -10.91 -16.96
CA GLU A 143 3.64 -10.98 -18.12
C GLU A 143 2.56 -9.88 -18.08
N VAL A 144 2.19 -9.41 -16.89
CA VAL A 144 1.03 -8.53 -16.71
C VAL A 144 1.43 -7.08 -16.51
N PHE A 145 2.46 -6.82 -15.70
CA PHE A 145 2.81 -5.45 -15.32
C PHE A 145 3.97 -4.91 -16.15
N GLY A 146 3.69 -3.87 -16.92
CA GLY A 146 4.71 -3.10 -17.65
C GLY A 146 5.64 -2.32 -16.72
N GLU A 147 6.52 -1.50 -17.29
CA GLU A 147 7.41 -0.65 -16.52
C GLU A 147 6.63 0.50 -15.88
N ILE A 148 6.92 0.75 -14.62
CA ILE A 148 6.37 1.88 -13.87
C ILE A 148 7.44 2.97 -13.86
N PRO A 149 7.17 4.14 -14.47
CA PRO A 149 8.12 5.24 -14.49
C PRO A 149 8.52 5.64 -13.07
N LYS A 150 9.81 5.90 -12.88
CA LYS A 150 10.36 6.32 -11.58
C LYS A 150 9.67 7.58 -11.05
N GLU A 151 9.37 8.50 -11.96
CA GLU A 151 8.70 9.77 -11.67
C GLU A 151 7.28 9.55 -11.11
N ALA A 152 6.52 8.60 -11.67
CA ALA A 152 5.18 8.25 -11.19
C ALA A 152 5.23 7.61 -9.80
N PHE A 153 6.21 6.74 -9.55
CA PHE A 153 6.40 6.18 -8.21
C PHE A 153 6.81 7.25 -7.20
N ILE A 154 7.74 8.14 -7.56
CA ILE A 154 8.14 9.26 -6.68
C ILE A 154 6.94 10.17 -6.40
N ASP A 155 6.13 10.49 -7.42
CA ASP A 155 4.92 11.29 -7.25
C ASP A 155 3.96 10.65 -6.24
N SER A 156 3.72 9.34 -6.34
CA SER A 156 2.86 8.58 -5.44
C SER A 156 3.38 8.59 -3.99
N ILE A 157 4.64 8.21 -3.75
CA ILE A 157 5.18 8.16 -2.39
C ILE A 157 5.29 9.53 -1.72
N ILE A 158 5.51 10.60 -2.50
CA ILE A 158 5.48 11.98 -2.01
C ILE A 158 4.05 12.42 -1.68
N TYR A 159 3.07 12.04 -2.51
CA TYR A 159 1.65 12.29 -2.24
C TYR A 159 1.23 11.67 -0.88
N ASN A 160 1.64 10.44 -0.60
CA ASN A 160 1.29 9.71 0.61
C ASN A 160 1.83 10.33 1.90
N ILE A 161 2.92 11.07 1.82
CA ILE A 161 3.48 11.77 2.99
C ILE A 161 3.14 13.26 3.01
N GLY A 162 2.27 13.74 2.09
CA GLY A 162 1.96 15.18 1.93
C GLY A 162 1.48 15.86 3.22
N ASP A 163 0.70 15.15 4.01
CA ASP A 163 0.18 15.65 5.30
C ASP A 163 1.01 15.23 6.52
N ALA A 164 2.22 14.67 6.32
CA ALA A 164 3.03 14.08 7.39
C ALA A 164 3.30 15.05 8.55
N LYS A 165 3.52 16.34 8.28
CA LYS A 165 3.75 17.37 9.32
C LYS A 165 2.59 17.47 10.33
N LYS A 166 1.35 17.35 9.86
CA LYS A 166 0.14 17.40 10.71
C LYS A 166 -0.26 16.02 11.20
N GLY A 167 -0.13 15.04 10.32
CA GLY A 167 -0.58 13.67 10.53
C GLY A 167 0.27 12.91 11.56
N ILE A 168 1.56 13.24 11.69
CA ILE A 168 2.48 12.51 12.59
C ILE A 168 2.04 12.53 14.07
N LEU A 169 1.28 13.53 14.48
CA LEU A 169 0.74 13.59 15.85
C LEU A 169 -0.50 12.69 16.02
N LYS A 170 -1.17 12.32 14.94
CA LYS A 170 -2.36 11.44 14.95
C LYS A 170 -1.99 9.97 14.75
N ASP A 171 -1.05 9.72 13.84
CA ASP A 171 -0.52 8.38 13.54
C ASP A 171 1.01 8.41 13.49
N PRO A 172 1.67 8.54 14.66
CA PRO A 172 3.12 8.74 14.74
C PRO A 172 3.89 7.53 14.19
N MET A 173 3.40 6.31 14.42
CA MET A 173 4.09 5.09 14.00
C MET A 173 4.12 4.96 12.48
N ASN A 174 2.95 4.98 11.82
CA ASN A 174 2.89 4.78 10.38
C ASN A 174 3.60 5.91 9.63
N ILE A 175 3.34 7.17 10.00
CA ILE A 175 3.94 8.32 9.31
C ILE A 175 5.46 8.37 9.49
N THR A 176 5.99 8.05 10.68
CA THR A 176 7.44 7.94 10.88
C THR A 176 8.05 6.92 9.91
N LEU A 177 7.44 5.74 9.80
CA LEU A 177 7.97 4.67 8.95
C LEU A 177 7.74 4.93 7.45
N ASP A 178 6.65 5.62 7.07
CA ASP A 178 6.43 6.06 5.69
C ASP A 178 7.44 7.11 5.24
N LEU A 179 7.79 8.07 6.11
CA LEU A 179 8.88 9.00 5.86
C LEU A 179 10.21 8.27 5.70
N CYS A 180 10.50 7.28 6.56
CA CYS A 180 11.73 6.51 6.49
C CYS A 180 11.85 5.72 5.17
N ARG A 181 10.83 4.96 4.77
CA ARG A 181 10.90 4.20 3.50
C ARG A 181 10.94 5.11 2.27
N THR A 182 10.30 6.28 2.33
CA THR A 182 10.37 7.29 1.26
C THR A 182 11.77 7.84 1.10
N LEU A 183 12.42 8.26 2.19
CA LEU A 183 13.80 8.74 2.14
C LEU A 183 14.76 7.63 1.67
N TYR A 184 14.56 6.40 2.14
CA TYR A 184 15.37 5.25 1.73
C TYR A 184 15.29 5.01 0.22
N TYR A 185 14.08 5.06 -0.35
CA TYR A 185 13.91 4.94 -1.80
C TYR A 185 14.62 6.08 -2.55
N LEU A 186 14.44 7.32 -2.14
CA LEU A 186 15.06 8.46 -2.82
C LEU A 186 16.60 8.41 -2.77
N LYS A 187 17.16 7.88 -1.70
CA LYS A 187 18.61 7.73 -1.53
C LYS A 187 19.21 6.53 -2.27
N GLN A 188 18.53 5.39 -2.25
CA GLN A 188 19.10 4.12 -2.66
C GLN A 188 18.35 3.43 -3.81
N GLY A 189 17.17 3.92 -4.19
CA GLY A 189 16.32 3.29 -5.21
C GLY A 189 15.68 1.97 -4.75
N ILE A 190 15.67 1.70 -3.44
CA ILE A 190 15.17 0.43 -2.88
C ILE A 190 13.70 0.57 -2.47
N VAL A 191 12.84 -0.26 -3.02
CA VAL A 191 11.44 -0.40 -2.60
C VAL A 191 11.40 -1.22 -1.31
N ALA A 192 11.32 -0.50 -0.20
CA ALA A 192 11.44 -1.04 1.15
C ALA A 192 10.09 -1.14 1.87
N SER A 193 9.96 -2.12 2.75
CA SER A 193 8.93 -2.17 3.77
C SER A 193 9.12 -1.07 4.83
N LYS A 194 8.07 -0.82 5.63
CA LYS A 194 8.15 0.09 6.78
C LYS A 194 9.28 -0.26 7.75
N ILE A 195 9.47 -1.56 8.01
CA ILE A 195 10.53 -2.06 8.92
C ILE A 195 11.92 -1.84 8.31
N GLU A 196 12.11 -2.21 7.04
CA GLU A 196 13.39 -2.02 6.35
C GLU A 196 13.77 -0.54 6.29
N GLY A 197 12.82 0.34 5.96
CA GLY A 197 13.01 1.79 5.98
C GLY A 197 13.37 2.32 7.37
N GLY A 198 12.68 1.83 8.40
CA GLY A 198 12.96 2.17 9.79
C GLY A 198 14.39 1.76 10.23
N TYR A 199 14.80 0.53 9.97
CA TYR A 199 16.16 0.08 10.30
C TYR A 199 17.24 0.86 9.53
N TRP A 200 17.02 1.12 8.24
CA TRP A 200 17.95 1.92 7.47
C TRP A 200 18.08 3.34 8.04
N CYS A 201 16.97 3.99 8.39
CA CYS A 201 16.97 5.32 8.99
C CYS A 201 17.67 5.36 10.35
N THR A 202 17.55 4.32 11.18
CA THR A 202 18.27 4.24 12.46
C THR A 202 19.79 4.22 12.28
N ALA A 203 20.29 3.73 11.14
CA ALA A 203 21.72 3.74 10.82
C ALA A 203 22.17 5.01 10.06
N TYR A 204 21.25 5.67 9.36
CA TYR A 204 21.56 6.75 8.44
C TYR A 204 21.34 8.16 9.01
N LEU A 205 20.29 8.35 9.83
CA LEU A 205 19.92 9.66 10.35
C LEU A 205 20.83 10.14 11.49
N PRO A 206 20.86 11.45 11.80
CA PRO A 206 21.49 11.95 13.01
C PRO A 206 20.92 11.27 14.27
N GLU A 207 21.78 11.06 15.27
CA GLU A 207 21.46 10.33 16.51
C GLU A 207 20.23 10.86 17.25
N GLU A 208 19.97 12.17 17.19
CA GLU A 208 18.80 12.79 17.84
C GLU A 208 17.47 12.26 17.32
N HIS A 209 17.42 11.70 16.09
CA HIS A 209 16.23 11.12 15.47
C HIS A 209 16.08 9.62 15.71
N HIS A 210 17.13 8.91 16.12
CA HIS A 210 17.10 7.45 16.33
C HIS A 210 16.02 7.01 17.30
N PRO A 211 15.77 7.68 18.46
CA PRO A 211 14.72 7.25 19.37
C PRO A 211 13.32 7.24 18.75
N VAL A 212 12.98 8.25 17.92
CA VAL A 212 11.67 8.32 17.25
C VAL A 212 11.49 7.15 16.31
N VAL A 213 12.49 6.85 15.49
CA VAL A 213 12.44 5.73 14.53
C VAL A 213 12.41 4.38 15.26
N ALA A 214 13.25 4.21 16.29
CA ALA A 214 13.30 2.98 17.07
C ALA A 214 11.96 2.68 17.78
N ASP A 215 11.30 3.70 18.32
CA ASP A 215 9.99 3.54 18.96
C ASP A 215 8.90 3.23 17.93
N ALA A 216 8.94 3.81 16.73
CA ALA A 216 8.05 3.48 15.64
C ALA A 216 8.21 2.01 15.19
N VAL A 217 9.44 1.54 15.02
CA VAL A 217 9.74 0.12 14.69
C VAL A 217 9.23 -0.81 15.79
N LYS A 218 9.54 -0.52 17.07
CA LYS A 218 9.07 -1.34 18.20
C LYS A 218 7.54 -1.42 18.28
N ALA A 219 6.85 -0.32 18.03
CA ALA A 219 5.40 -0.28 18.01
C ALA A 219 4.83 -1.10 16.84
N TYR A 220 5.44 -0.99 15.65
CA TYR A 220 5.03 -1.71 14.46
C TYR A 220 5.15 -3.23 14.61
N ILE A 221 6.29 -3.71 15.15
CA ILE A 221 6.50 -5.16 15.39
C ILE A 221 5.82 -5.68 16.66
N GLY A 222 5.10 -4.82 17.39
CA GLY A 222 4.36 -5.20 18.60
C GLY A 222 5.21 -5.37 19.87
N SER A 223 6.49 -4.96 19.85
CA SER A 223 7.36 -4.99 21.05
C SER A 223 6.91 -3.99 22.11
N ILE A 224 6.23 -2.92 21.71
CA ILE A 224 5.52 -2.01 22.59
C ILE A 224 4.07 -1.86 22.10
N LYS A 225 3.15 -1.62 23.04
CA LYS A 225 1.71 -1.52 22.72
C LYS A 225 1.39 -0.33 21.82
N GLN A 226 2.07 0.80 22.05
CA GLN A 226 1.85 2.05 21.33
C GLN A 226 3.13 2.86 21.31
N MET A 227 3.38 3.58 20.20
CA MET A 227 4.50 4.52 20.11
C MET A 227 4.31 5.70 21.07
N PRO A 228 5.33 6.08 21.85
CA PRO A 228 5.25 7.26 22.71
C PRO A 228 5.06 8.55 21.90
N VAL A 229 4.13 9.41 22.34
CA VAL A 229 3.87 10.69 21.69
C VAL A 229 4.60 11.81 22.43
N ASN A 230 5.69 12.30 21.85
CA ASN A 230 6.35 13.54 22.25
C ASN A 230 6.22 14.55 21.12
N ILE A 231 5.35 15.55 21.29
CA ILE A 231 4.97 16.49 20.24
C ILE A 231 6.21 17.20 19.65
N GLU A 232 7.12 17.68 20.50
CA GLU A 232 8.31 18.40 20.05
C GLU A 232 9.24 17.51 19.20
N LYS A 233 9.54 16.30 19.69
CA LYS A 233 10.41 15.36 18.98
C LYS A 233 9.80 14.91 17.65
N LEU A 234 8.50 14.60 17.64
CA LEU A 234 7.78 14.18 16.43
C LEU A 234 7.72 15.30 15.40
N SER A 235 7.45 16.54 15.82
CA SER A 235 7.39 17.69 14.91
C SER A 235 8.77 17.98 14.31
N ARG A 236 9.85 17.98 15.12
CA ARG A 236 11.22 18.15 14.64
C ARG A 236 11.62 17.04 13.66
N PHE A 237 11.29 15.79 14.00
CA PHE A 237 11.54 14.66 13.11
C PHE A 237 10.83 14.82 11.76
N ALA A 238 9.53 15.14 11.76
CA ALA A 238 8.78 15.35 10.53
C ALA A 238 9.35 16.48 9.66
N GLU A 239 9.73 17.61 10.26
CA GLU A 239 10.36 18.74 9.56
C GLU A 239 11.71 18.35 8.95
N TYR A 240 12.56 17.67 9.71
CA TYR A 240 13.82 17.16 9.21
C TYR A 240 13.63 16.22 8.03
N MET A 241 12.77 15.22 8.18
CA MET A 241 12.53 14.21 7.14
C MET A 241 11.94 14.82 5.87
N LEU A 242 10.96 15.71 5.98
CA LEU A 242 10.36 16.38 4.82
C LEU A 242 11.38 17.26 4.10
N THR A 243 12.28 17.93 4.83
CA THR A 243 13.38 18.71 4.24
C THR A 243 14.36 17.79 3.50
N ALA A 244 14.81 16.71 4.13
CA ALA A 244 15.73 15.75 3.54
C ALA A 244 15.11 15.11 2.28
N ILE A 245 13.83 14.68 2.34
CA ILE A 245 13.08 14.12 1.22
C ILE A 245 12.98 15.13 0.07
N SER A 246 12.68 16.40 0.37
CA SER A 246 12.60 17.46 -0.64
C SER A 246 13.93 17.66 -1.39
N ILE A 247 15.03 17.70 -0.66
CA ILE A 247 16.38 17.83 -1.25
C ILE A 247 16.68 16.66 -2.19
N GLU A 248 16.45 15.41 -1.73
CA GLU A 248 16.72 14.23 -2.54
C GLU A 248 15.81 14.14 -3.77
N LYS A 249 14.53 14.50 -3.62
CA LYS A 249 13.61 14.56 -4.74
C LYS A 249 14.13 15.52 -5.84
N HIS A 250 14.52 16.73 -5.47
CA HIS A 250 15.06 17.72 -6.43
C HIS A 250 16.33 17.21 -7.12
N SER A 251 17.23 16.58 -6.38
CA SER A 251 18.44 15.97 -6.94
C SER A 251 18.14 14.87 -7.96
N LEU A 252 17.08 14.10 -7.78
CA LEU A 252 16.73 12.98 -8.66
C LEU A 252 15.96 13.39 -9.92
N ILE A 253 15.19 14.48 -9.87
CA ILE A 253 14.31 14.92 -10.97
C ILE A 253 14.99 16.01 -11.82
N GLY A 254 16.14 16.54 -11.39
CA GLY A 254 16.94 17.49 -12.16
C GLY A 254 16.34 18.90 -12.23
N LEU A 255 15.61 19.34 -11.20
CA LEU A 255 15.08 20.71 -11.04
C LEU A 255 15.82 21.48 -9.95
#